data_6621d425ef1b806cee87a707bb6eb2ce
#
_entry.id   6621d425ef1b806cee87a707bb6eb2ce
#
_cell.length_a   1.000
_cell.length_b   1.000
_cell.length_c   1.000
_cell.angle_alpha   90.00
_cell.angle_beta   90.00
_cell.angle_gamma   90.00
#
_symmetry.space_group_name_H-M   'P 1'
#
loop_
_entity.id
_entity.type
_entity.pdbx_description
1 polymer ?
#
loop_
_entity_poly.entity_id
_entity_poly.type
_entity_poly.pdbx_seq_one_letter_code
_entity_poly.pdbx_strand_id
1 'polypeptide(L)'
;MVSNFQRTNYFILLAFGAMLIGFAPIFVKWSMLSSSAIAFYRMFLAIPFLLIVNYAINKRLSFKVNNKSTILYTALASVAFTTDLTLWHFSMTITSVSNATIIVNSAPIFVAVLSFIIFKEKLSKG
;
A
#
# COMPACT_ATOMS: atom_id res chain seq x y z
N MET A 1 8.00 -2.20 -27.68
CA MET A 1 7.80 -3.65 -27.50
C MET A 1 8.67 -4.10 -26.34
N VAL A 2 8.08 -4.39 -25.16
CA VAL A 2 8.85 -4.91 -24.00
C VAL A 2 9.19 -6.35 -24.33
N SER A 3 10.47 -6.72 -24.26
CA SER A 3 10.89 -8.09 -24.55
C SER A 3 10.26 -9.08 -23.57
N ASN A 4 9.98 -10.30 -23.99
CA ASN A 4 9.42 -11.35 -23.11
C ASN A 4 10.28 -11.58 -21.87
N PHE A 5 11.60 -11.41 -21.98
CA PHE A 5 12.55 -11.50 -20.87
C PHE A 5 12.32 -10.41 -19.81
N GLN A 6 12.07 -9.17 -20.21
CA GLN A 6 11.75 -8.08 -19.27
C GLN A 6 10.41 -8.34 -18.57
N ARG A 7 9.41 -8.81 -19.31
CA ARG A 7 8.09 -9.13 -18.78
C ARG A 7 8.15 -10.22 -17.69
N THR A 8 8.93 -11.27 -17.91
CA THR A 8 9.13 -12.35 -16.92
C THR A 8 9.80 -11.84 -15.66
N ASN A 9 10.81 -10.98 -15.77
CA ASN A 9 11.50 -10.40 -14.62
C ASN A 9 10.58 -9.51 -13.78
N TYR A 10 9.68 -8.75 -14.41
CA TYR A 10 8.70 -7.94 -13.68
C TYR A 10 7.67 -8.81 -12.94
N PHE A 11 7.23 -9.93 -13.52
CA PHE A 11 6.34 -10.87 -12.84
C PHE A 11 7.00 -11.52 -11.62
N ILE A 12 8.26 -11.94 -11.73
CA ILE A 12 9.01 -12.52 -10.62
C ILE A 12 9.16 -11.49 -9.49
N LEU A 13 9.53 -10.25 -9.84
CA LEU A 13 9.68 -9.17 -8.86
C LEU A 13 8.34 -8.85 -8.18
N LEU A 14 7.24 -8.82 -8.92
CA LEU A 14 5.90 -8.61 -8.39
C LEU A 14 5.49 -9.75 -7.46
N ALA A 15 5.71 -11.00 -7.86
CA ALA A 15 5.40 -12.17 -7.05
C ALA A 15 6.20 -12.17 -5.74
N PHE A 16 7.49 -11.85 -5.81
CA PHE A 16 8.33 -11.72 -4.62
C PHE A 16 7.86 -10.60 -3.69
N GLY A 17 7.51 -9.44 -4.23
CA GLY A 17 6.93 -8.34 -3.46
C GLY A 17 5.60 -8.73 -2.79
N ALA A 18 4.73 -9.45 -3.52
CA ALA A 18 3.47 -9.94 -2.97
C ALA A 18 3.68 -10.96 -1.83
N MET A 19 4.67 -11.86 -1.97
CA MET A 19 5.06 -12.77 -0.90
C MET A 19 5.52 -12.02 0.35
N LEU A 20 6.39 -11.03 0.22
CA LEU A 20 6.86 -10.23 1.35
C LEU A 20 5.71 -9.50 2.07
N ILE A 21 4.77 -8.96 1.31
CA ILE A 21 3.57 -8.32 1.86
C ILE A 21 2.70 -9.36 2.61
N GLY A 22 2.58 -10.58 2.08
CA GLY A 22 1.83 -11.68 2.70
C GLY A 22 2.36 -12.10 4.07
N PHE A 23 3.64 -11.90 4.37
CA PHE A 23 4.21 -12.14 5.70
C PHE A 23 3.84 -11.06 6.73
N ALA A 24 3.47 -9.86 6.30
CA ALA A 24 3.20 -8.76 7.22
C ALA A 24 2.13 -9.07 8.29
N PRO A 25 0.98 -9.71 7.98
CA PRO A 25 -0.02 -10.07 8.99
C PRO A 25 0.50 -11.03 10.06
N ILE A 26 1.43 -11.93 9.70
CA ILE A 26 2.03 -12.90 10.63
C ILE A 26 2.88 -12.18 11.66
N PHE A 27 3.73 -11.24 11.21
CA PHE A 27 4.54 -10.43 12.11
C PHE A 27 3.70 -9.54 13.02
N VAL A 28 2.60 -8.99 12.51
CA VAL A 28 1.64 -8.21 13.31
C VAL A 28 1.08 -9.09 14.43
N LYS A 29 0.68 -10.32 14.14
CA LYS A 29 0.09 -11.22 15.14
C LYS A 29 1.11 -11.70 16.18
N TRP A 30 2.36 -11.86 15.82
CA TRP A 30 3.43 -12.25 16.75
C TRP A 30 3.92 -11.08 17.60
N SER A 31 3.71 -9.86 17.16
CA SER A 31 4.08 -8.69 17.95
C SER A 31 3.07 -8.51 19.08
N MET A 32 3.56 -8.39 20.31
CA MET A 32 2.73 -8.06 21.48
C MET A 32 2.41 -6.55 21.56
N LEU A 33 2.64 -5.82 20.49
CA LEU A 33 2.39 -4.38 20.42
C LEU A 33 0.93 -4.08 20.09
N SER A 34 0.45 -2.93 20.57
CA SER A 34 -0.88 -2.45 20.18
C SER A 34 -0.94 -2.12 18.69
N SER A 35 -2.14 -2.21 18.10
CA SER A 35 -2.36 -1.91 16.67
C SER A 35 -1.83 -0.54 16.26
N SER A 36 -2.02 0.47 17.12
CA SER A 36 -1.52 1.83 16.87
C SER A 36 0.01 1.91 16.90
N ALA A 37 0.65 1.19 17.83
CA ALA A 37 2.11 1.14 17.89
C ALA A 37 2.71 0.48 16.65
N ILE A 38 2.11 -0.61 16.17
CA ILE A 38 2.55 -1.29 14.95
C ILE A 38 2.43 -0.35 13.74
N ALA A 39 1.30 0.34 13.60
CA ALA A 39 1.09 1.31 12.53
C ALA A 39 2.13 2.43 12.57
N PHE A 40 2.40 2.97 13.76
CA PHE A 40 3.42 4.00 13.97
C PHE A 40 4.82 3.53 13.56
N TYR A 41 5.27 2.37 14.06
CA TYR A 41 6.60 1.85 13.73
C TYR A 41 6.76 1.54 12.25
N ARG A 42 5.74 1.01 11.59
CA ARG A 42 5.77 0.78 10.14
C ARG A 42 5.97 2.07 9.36
N MET A 43 5.26 3.13 9.70
CA MET A 43 5.42 4.44 9.06
C MET A 43 6.77 5.06 9.38
N PHE A 44 7.19 5.01 10.64
CA PHE A 44 8.47 5.56 11.09
C PHE A 44 9.66 4.89 10.40
N LEU A 45 9.65 3.57 10.30
CA LEU A 45 10.73 2.82 9.64
C LEU A 45 10.70 2.96 8.11
N ALA A 46 9.54 3.23 7.51
CA ALA A 46 9.45 3.47 6.07
C ALA A 46 10.15 4.77 5.63
N ILE A 47 10.19 5.80 6.51
CA ILE A 47 10.77 7.11 6.19
C ILE A 47 12.25 6.99 5.77
N PRO A 48 13.18 6.45 6.59
CA PRO A 48 14.58 6.36 6.21
C PRO A 48 14.78 5.51 4.96
N PHE A 49 14.00 4.43 4.80
CA PHE A 49 14.07 3.59 3.60
C PHE A 49 13.69 4.38 2.35
N LEU A 50 12.58 5.13 2.39
CA LEU A 50 12.14 5.97 1.26
C LEU A 50 13.14 7.09 0.95
N LEU A 51 13.78 7.67 1.97
CA LEU A 51 14.84 8.66 1.77
C LEU A 51 16.05 8.07 1.05
N ILE A 52 16.48 6.87 1.44
CA ILE A 52 17.60 6.16 0.78
C ILE A 52 17.25 5.86 -0.67
N VAL A 53 16.05 5.33 -0.95
CA VAL A 53 15.59 5.02 -2.30
C VAL A 53 15.50 6.29 -3.16
N ASN A 54 14.94 7.37 -2.62
CA ASN A 54 14.86 8.66 -3.31
C ASN A 54 16.25 9.19 -3.67
N TYR A 55 17.19 9.13 -2.72
CA TYR A 55 18.57 9.54 -2.97
C TYR A 55 19.28 8.66 -4.01
N ALA A 56 19.06 7.34 -3.94
CA ALA A 56 19.65 6.40 -4.90
C ALA A 56 19.19 6.65 -6.34
N ILE A 57 17.91 6.97 -6.53
CA ILE A 57 17.32 7.22 -7.85
C ILE A 57 17.66 8.61 -8.34
N ASN A 58 17.46 9.64 -7.54
CA ASN A 58 17.53 11.04 -7.96
C ASN A 58 18.91 11.66 -7.74
N LYS A 59 19.84 10.98 -7.05
CA LYS A 59 21.16 11.47 -6.61
C LYS A 59 21.11 12.77 -5.78
N ARG A 60 19.92 13.14 -5.33
CA ARG A 60 19.65 14.29 -4.46
C ARG A 60 18.32 14.11 -3.74
N LEU A 61 18.23 14.63 -2.52
CA LEU A 61 16.96 14.70 -1.81
C LEU A 61 16.14 15.86 -2.40
N SER A 62 15.22 15.54 -3.29
CA SER A 62 14.31 16.52 -3.89
C SER A 62 12.93 16.34 -3.33
N PHE A 63 12.48 17.31 -2.53
CA PHE A 63 11.12 17.38 -1.97
C PHE A 63 10.34 18.56 -2.57
N LYS A 64 10.62 18.92 -3.82
CA LYS A 64 9.95 20.03 -4.48
C LYS A 64 8.48 19.67 -4.73
N VAL A 65 7.61 20.05 -3.82
CA VAL A 65 6.18 20.06 -4.04
C VAL A 65 5.77 21.48 -4.39
N ASN A 66 5.52 21.74 -5.65
CA ASN A 66 5.32 23.10 -6.17
C ASN A 66 3.86 23.55 -6.21
N ASN A 67 2.90 22.65 -5.83
CA ASN A 67 1.47 22.93 -5.95
C ASN A 67 0.75 22.66 -4.65
N LYS A 68 0.00 23.67 -4.16
CA LYS A 68 -0.85 23.57 -2.95
C LYS A 68 -1.88 22.43 -3.06
N SER A 69 -2.43 22.23 -4.25
CA SER A 69 -3.38 21.12 -4.50
C SER A 69 -2.72 19.76 -4.29
N THR A 70 -1.47 19.58 -4.74
CA THR A 70 -0.73 18.34 -4.52
C THR A 70 -0.52 18.07 -3.03
N ILE A 71 -0.17 19.10 -2.26
CA ILE A 71 -0.01 18.97 -0.79
C ILE A 71 -1.32 18.54 -0.15
N LEU A 72 -2.44 19.19 -0.53
CA LEU A 72 -3.76 18.87 0.01
C LEU A 72 -4.16 17.42 -0.30
N TYR A 73 -4.07 17.00 -1.56
CA TYR A 73 -4.42 15.62 -1.95
C TYR A 73 -3.52 14.59 -1.31
N THR A 74 -2.22 14.87 -1.19
CA THR A 74 -1.29 13.98 -0.48
C THR A 74 -1.63 13.87 1.00
N ALA A 75 -1.98 14.98 1.65
CA ALA A 75 -2.40 14.98 3.05
C ALA A 75 -3.69 14.18 3.25
N LEU A 76 -4.71 14.39 2.40
CA LEU A 76 -5.95 13.62 2.44
C LEU A 76 -5.71 12.12 2.22
N ALA A 77 -4.90 11.77 1.23
CA ALA A 77 -4.52 10.38 0.96
C ALA A 77 -3.78 9.76 2.13
N SER A 78 -2.88 10.51 2.79
CA SER A 78 -2.14 10.04 3.96
C SER A 78 -3.06 9.78 5.15
N VAL A 79 -4.02 10.65 5.40
CA VAL A 79 -5.02 10.46 6.48
C VAL A 79 -5.88 9.23 6.17
N ALA A 80 -6.39 9.10 4.95
CA ALA A 80 -7.20 7.95 4.55
C ALA A 80 -6.41 6.64 4.68
N PHE A 81 -5.17 6.60 4.21
CA PHE A 81 -4.30 5.43 4.31
C PHE A 81 -3.97 5.05 5.76
N THR A 82 -3.67 6.04 6.60
CA THR A 82 -3.38 5.79 8.02
C THR A 82 -4.61 5.24 8.75
N THR A 83 -5.79 5.77 8.44
CA THR A 83 -7.06 5.29 8.99
C THR A 83 -7.32 3.85 8.56
N ASP A 84 -7.20 3.54 7.27
CA ASP A 84 -7.37 2.19 6.72
C ASP A 84 -6.41 1.19 7.39
N LEU A 85 -5.13 1.55 7.48
CA LEU A 85 -4.11 0.71 8.11
C LEU A 85 -4.42 0.44 9.59
N THR A 86 -4.87 1.46 10.32
CA THR A 86 -5.22 1.34 11.75
C THR A 86 -6.44 0.44 11.94
N LEU A 87 -7.48 0.61 11.12
CA LEU A 87 -8.68 -0.22 11.15
C LEU A 87 -8.36 -1.68 10.80
N TRP A 88 -7.50 -1.90 9.82
CA TRP A 88 -7.05 -3.24 9.47
C TRP A 88 -6.30 -3.93 10.63
N HIS A 89 -5.37 -3.23 11.28
CA HIS A 89 -4.68 -3.78 12.46
C HIS A 89 -5.66 -4.03 13.60
N PHE A 90 -6.59 -3.12 13.84
CA PHE A 90 -7.61 -3.30 14.87
C PHE A 90 -8.50 -4.50 14.57
N SER A 91 -8.88 -4.72 13.31
CA SER A 91 -9.71 -5.87 12.93
C SER A 91 -9.06 -7.21 13.29
N MET A 92 -7.73 -7.31 13.28
CA MET A 92 -7.01 -8.52 13.66
C MET A 92 -7.09 -8.84 15.17
N THR A 93 -7.52 -7.89 16.00
CA THR A 93 -7.75 -8.13 17.44
C THR A 93 -9.12 -8.74 17.72
N ILE A 94 -10.08 -8.53 16.81
CA ILE A 94 -11.49 -8.98 16.98
C ILE A 94 -11.87 -10.10 16.01
N THR A 95 -11.05 -10.40 15.00
CA THR A 95 -11.30 -11.49 14.05
C THR A 95 -10.02 -12.24 13.70
N SER A 96 -10.13 -13.31 12.90
CA SER A 96 -8.95 -14.01 12.42
C SER A 96 -8.18 -13.18 11.38
N VAL A 97 -6.85 -13.34 11.35
CA VAL A 97 -5.99 -12.70 10.33
C VAL A 97 -6.46 -13.01 8.91
N SER A 98 -6.89 -14.26 8.68
CA SER A 98 -7.40 -14.70 7.38
C SER A 98 -8.64 -13.92 6.97
N ASN A 99 -9.63 -13.78 7.85
CA ASN A 99 -10.87 -13.04 7.57
C ASN A 99 -10.58 -11.56 7.31
N ALA A 100 -9.79 -10.91 8.17
CA ALA A 100 -9.38 -9.52 7.98
C ALA A 100 -8.67 -9.31 6.63
N THR A 101 -7.76 -10.21 6.27
CA THR A 101 -6.99 -10.13 5.03
C THR A 101 -7.86 -10.36 3.79
N ILE A 102 -8.82 -11.30 3.82
CA ILE A 102 -9.75 -11.54 2.71
C ILE A 102 -10.62 -10.30 2.47
N ILE A 103 -11.14 -9.70 3.53
CA ILE A 103 -11.99 -8.50 3.41
C ILE A 103 -11.20 -7.34 2.80
N VAL A 104 -9.99 -7.07 3.27
CA VAL A 104 -9.15 -6.00 2.72
C VAL A 104 -8.77 -6.28 1.26
N ASN A 105 -8.44 -7.52 0.92
CA ASN A 105 -8.12 -7.90 -0.46
C ASN A 105 -9.32 -7.89 -1.41
N SER A 106 -10.55 -7.74 -0.90
CA SER A 106 -11.74 -7.51 -1.73
C SER A 106 -11.89 -6.05 -2.19
N ALA A 107 -11.14 -5.11 -1.60
CA ALA A 107 -11.18 -3.68 -1.94
C ALA A 107 -11.08 -3.38 -3.45
N PRO A 108 -10.23 -4.05 -4.26
CA PRO A 108 -10.18 -3.83 -5.70
C PRO A 108 -11.51 -4.06 -6.42
N ILE A 109 -12.35 -4.96 -5.92
CA ILE A 109 -13.69 -5.21 -6.48
C ILE A 109 -14.57 -3.98 -6.27
N PHE A 110 -14.57 -3.41 -5.06
CA PHE A 110 -15.32 -2.20 -4.75
C PHE A 110 -14.80 -1.00 -5.55
N VAL A 111 -13.47 -0.87 -5.70
CA VAL A 111 -12.86 0.18 -6.53
C VAL A 111 -13.32 0.04 -7.98
N ALA A 112 -13.33 -1.15 -8.56
CA ALA A 112 -13.78 -1.38 -9.94
C ALA A 112 -15.26 -1.01 -10.12
N VAL A 113 -16.12 -1.38 -9.16
CA VAL A 113 -17.55 -1.03 -9.20
C VAL A 113 -17.75 0.48 -9.06
N LEU A 114 -17.05 1.11 -8.12
CA LEU A 114 -17.14 2.58 -7.93
C LEU A 114 -16.61 3.34 -9.15
N SER A 115 -15.50 2.91 -9.74
CA SER A 115 -14.97 3.51 -10.97
C SER A 115 -15.96 3.43 -12.10
N PHE A 116 -16.64 2.30 -12.26
CA PHE A 116 -17.69 2.14 -13.28
C PHE A 116 -18.87 3.09 -13.03
N ILE A 117 -19.31 3.25 -11.78
CA ILE A 117 -20.46 4.08 -11.43
C ILE A 117 -20.12 5.59 -11.50
N ILE A 118 -18.98 5.98 -10.91
CA ILE A 118 -18.61 7.41 -10.75
C ILE A 118 -18.01 7.96 -12.03
N PHE A 119 -17.04 7.24 -12.62
CA PHE A 119 -16.30 7.72 -13.79
C PHE A 119 -16.89 7.21 -15.11
N LYS A 120 -17.91 6.33 -15.07
CA LYS A 120 -18.53 5.69 -16.25
C LYS A 120 -17.47 5.05 -17.18
N GLU A 121 -16.36 4.61 -16.60
CA GLU A 121 -15.30 3.93 -17.33
C GLU A 121 -15.81 2.59 -17.84
N LYS A 122 -15.71 2.36 -19.16
CA LYS A 122 -16.02 1.05 -19.74
C LYS A 122 -14.88 0.11 -19.37
N LEU A 123 -15.21 -1.04 -18.76
CA LEU A 123 -14.25 -2.11 -18.56
C LEU A 123 -13.73 -2.54 -19.94
N SER A 124 -12.50 -2.14 -20.26
CA SER A 124 -11.84 -2.57 -21.48
C SER A 124 -11.56 -4.07 -21.37
N LYS A 125 -12.08 -4.83 -22.32
CA LYS A 125 -11.66 -6.23 -22.50
C LYS A 125 -10.22 -6.16 -23.03
N GLY A 126 -9.24 -6.35 -22.13
CA GLY A 126 -7.83 -6.52 -22.49
C GLY A 126 -7.60 -7.80 -23.27
#